data_6d95cb7f051e6cc7462654a8c6cae8fa
#
_entry.id   6d95cb7f051e6cc7462654a8c6cae8fa
#
_cell.length_a   1.000
_cell.length_b   1.000
_cell.length_c   1.000
_cell.angle_alpha   90.00
_cell.angle_beta   90.00
_cell.angle_gamma   90.00
#
_symmetry.space_group_name_H-M   'P 1'
#
loop_
_entity.id
_entity.type
_entity.pdbx_description
1 polymer ?
#
loop_
_entity_poly.entity_id
_entity_poly.type
_entity_poly.pdbx_seq_one_letter_code
_entity_poly.pdbx_strand_id
1 'polypeptide(L)'
;RFFGGDLMAAVGGTMVKHYKELAYMGFIPVLLHLRTIFANMKRCKEDIRSWNPDVVILVDYPGFNLNIAKFVHSHTRIPVYYYISPKIWAWKEYRIKNIKRDVNELFSILPFEVDFFEKKHKYPIHYVGNPTVDEVTAFSAAHSKDFSTFIRDNNLEDKPVIALAGSRKQEIKDNLPRMLEAAAAFPDYQMILAGAPSISPDYYRQYISDANVKIIFDQTYRLLQHSEAALVTSG
;
A
#
# COMPACT_ATOMS: atom_id res chain seq x y z
N ARG A 1 -12.05 18.29 -3.41
CA ARG A 1 -11.44 18.15 -2.08
C ARG A 1 -11.03 16.72 -1.83
N PHE A 2 -10.00 16.51 -1.01
CA PHE A 2 -9.53 15.17 -0.69
C PHE A 2 -8.88 15.07 0.70
N PHE A 3 -8.91 13.86 1.22
CA PHE A 3 -8.11 13.38 2.34
C PHE A 3 -7.04 12.46 1.74
N GLY A 4 -5.80 12.90 1.71
CA GLY A 4 -4.76 12.19 0.94
C GLY A 4 -3.36 12.64 1.30
N GLY A 5 -2.42 12.49 0.38
CA GLY A 5 -1.02 12.81 0.59
C GLY A 5 -0.42 13.72 -0.48
N ASP A 6 0.89 13.86 -0.41
CA ASP A 6 1.66 14.77 -1.24
C ASP A 6 1.48 14.53 -2.75
N LEU A 7 1.41 13.25 -3.17
CA LEU A 7 1.20 12.90 -4.58
C LEU A 7 -0.18 13.33 -5.09
N MET A 8 -1.23 13.23 -4.25
CA MET A 8 -2.55 13.75 -4.61
C MET A 8 -2.56 15.27 -4.65
N ALA A 9 -1.84 15.92 -3.72
CA ALA A 9 -1.71 17.38 -3.72
C ALA A 9 -0.99 17.90 -4.97
N ALA A 10 -0.02 17.18 -5.47
CA ALA A 10 0.74 17.55 -6.67
C ALA A 10 -0.11 17.55 -7.95
N VAL A 11 -1.16 16.74 -8.04
CA VAL A 11 -2.07 16.72 -9.19
C VAL A 11 -3.26 17.69 -9.05
N GLY A 12 -3.35 18.40 -7.93
CA GLY A 12 -4.31 19.48 -7.70
C GLY A 12 -5.42 19.15 -6.72
N GLY A 13 -6.33 20.11 -6.54
CA GLY A 13 -7.44 20.01 -5.60
C GLY A 13 -7.11 20.57 -4.21
N THR A 14 -8.10 20.55 -3.31
CA THR A 14 -7.96 21.06 -1.93
C THR A 14 -7.77 19.91 -0.95
N MET A 15 -6.60 19.79 -0.36
CA MET A 15 -6.35 18.84 0.71
C MET A 15 -6.98 19.31 2.02
N VAL A 16 -7.93 18.54 2.53
CA VAL A 16 -8.60 18.80 3.81
C VAL A 16 -7.76 18.26 4.97
N LYS A 17 -7.14 17.11 4.78
CA LYS A 17 -6.27 16.49 5.78
C LYS A 17 -5.27 15.52 5.15
N HIS A 18 -4.05 15.52 5.69
CA HIS A 18 -2.99 14.62 5.23
C HIS A 18 -3.18 13.20 5.80
N TYR A 19 -2.97 12.15 4.98
CA TYR A 19 -3.18 10.76 5.38
C TYR A 19 -2.30 10.30 6.55
N LYS A 20 -1.11 10.86 6.73
CA LYS A 20 -0.23 10.56 7.87
C LYS A 20 -0.90 10.81 9.22
N GLU A 21 -1.89 11.69 9.25
CA GLU A 21 -2.70 11.97 10.44
C GLU A 21 -3.97 11.10 10.52
N LEU A 22 -4.25 10.29 9.49
CA LEU A 22 -5.45 9.44 9.40
C LEU A 22 -5.13 7.96 9.60
N ALA A 23 -3.98 7.53 9.12
CA ALA A 23 -3.64 6.13 8.99
C ALA A 23 -2.82 5.62 10.19
N TYR A 24 -3.48 4.97 11.11
CA TYR A 24 -2.84 4.17 12.16
C TYR A 24 -3.01 2.69 11.81
N MET A 25 -1.90 1.96 11.71
CA MET A 25 -1.89 0.53 11.41
C MET A 25 -1.34 -0.26 12.60
N GLY A 26 -1.93 -1.46 12.81
CA GLY A 26 -1.61 -2.33 13.93
C GLY A 26 -2.53 -2.12 15.14
N PHE A 27 -2.68 -3.19 15.96
CA PHE A 27 -3.65 -3.20 17.07
C PHE A 27 -3.34 -2.14 18.14
N ILE A 28 -2.07 -2.08 18.58
CA ILE A 28 -1.65 -1.15 19.65
C ILE A 28 -1.71 0.31 19.19
N PRO A 29 -1.15 0.72 18.03
CA PRO A 29 -1.29 2.09 17.55
C PRO A 29 -2.74 2.53 17.35
N VAL A 30 -3.60 1.65 16.82
CA VAL A 30 -5.04 1.97 16.67
C VAL A 30 -5.68 2.22 18.03
N LEU A 31 -5.40 1.38 19.04
CA LEU A 31 -5.97 1.52 20.38
C LEU A 31 -5.54 2.84 21.05
N LEU A 32 -4.26 3.21 20.92
CA LEU A 32 -3.71 4.44 21.50
C LEU A 32 -4.26 5.72 20.82
N HIS A 33 -4.64 5.62 19.55
CA HIS A 33 -5.10 6.77 18.76
C HIS A 33 -6.61 6.76 18.42
N LEU A 34 -7.41 5.99 19.15
CA LEU A 34 -8.87 5.91 18.91
C LEU A 34 -9.54 7.29 18.89
N ARG A 35 -9.18 8.18 19.82
CA ARG A 35 -9.74 9.55 19.87
C ARG A 35 -9.44 10.31 18.57
N THR A 36 -8.21 10.23 18.06
CA THR A 36 -7.81 10.87 16.81
C THR A 36 -8.55 10.28 15.61
N ILE A 37 -8.71 8.94 15.56
CA ILE A 37 -9.45 8.26 14.50
C ILE A 37 -10.91 8.72 14.49
N PHE A 38 -11.57 8.77 15.65
CA PHE A 38 -12.95 9.26 15.75
C PHE A 38 -13.08 10.74 15.41
N ALA A 39 -12.14 11.59 15.84
CA ALA A 39 -12.13 13.01 15.49
C ALA A 39 -11.95 13.20 13.96
N ASN A 40 -11.07 12.44 13.33
CA ASN A 40 -10.86 12.46 11.89
C ASN A 40 -12.11 12.00 11.13
N MET A 41 -12.77 10.95 11.62
CA MET A 41 -14.03 10.46 11.03
C MET A 41 -15.15 11.51 11.15
N LYS A 42 -15.26 12.16 12.31
CA LYS A 42 -16.22 13.25 12.52
C LYS A 42 -15.95 14.39 11.54
N ARG A 43 -14.71 14.87 11.45
CA ARG A 43 -14.30 15.93 10.52
C ARG A 43 -14.61 15.58 9.05
N CYS A 44 -14.32 14.34 8.64
CA CYS A 44 -14.64 13.88 7.29
C CYS A 44 -16.15 13.93 7.00
N LYS A 45 -16.97 13.47 7.93
CA LYS A 45 -18.43 13.52 7.82
C LYS A 45 -18.95 14.96 7.76
N GLU A 46 -18.41 15.85 8.58
CA GLU A 46 -18.76 17.27 8.59
C GLU A 46 -18.36 17.96 7.28
N ASP A 47 -17.17 17.68 6.75
CA ASP A 47 -16.72 18.23 5.47
C ASP A 47 -17.60 17.76 4.31
N ILE A 48 -17.92 16.48 4.23
CA ILE A 48 -18.82 15.93 3.20
C ILE A 48 -20.19 16.64 3.28
N ARG A 49 -20.75 16.77 4.47
CA ARG A 49 -22.06 17.41 4.66
C ARG A 49 -22.06 18.88 4.28
N SER A 50 -21.03 19.63 4.69
CA SER A 50 -20.94 21.08 4.47
C SER A 50 -20.60 21.45 3.03
N TRP A 51 -19.74 20.63 2.39
CA TRP A 51 -19.33 20.88 1.01
C TRP A 51 -20.31 20.30 -0.02
N ASN A 52 -21.08 19.28 0.36
CA ASN A 52 -22.09 18.61 -0.45
C ASN A 52 -21.59 18.23 -1.86
N PRO A 53 -20.59 17.32 -1.99
CA PRO A 53 -20.05 16.94 -3.29
C PRO A 53 -21.06 16.17 -4.15
N ASP A 54 -20.85 16.14 -5.47
CA ASP A 54 -21.64 15.35 -6.40
C ASP A 54 -21.40 13.85 -6.26
N VAL A 55 -20.19 13.44 -5.78
CA VAL A 55 -19.80 12.05 -5.55
C VAL A 55 -18.75 11.98 -4.42
N VAL A 56 -18.79 10.90 -3.65
CA VAL A 56 -17.74 10.54 -2.69
C VAL A 56 -16.99 9.33 -3.21
N ILE A 57 -15.70 9.48 -3.49
CA ILE A 57 -14.82 8.39 -3.92
C ILE A 57 -13.98 7.95 -2.72
N LEU A 58 -14.15 6.70 -2.32
CA LEU A 58 -13.41 6.06 -1.23
C LEU A 58 -12.30 5.19 -1.81
N VAL A 59 -11.07 5.36 -1.33
CA VAL A 59 -9.92 4.61 -1.83
C VAL A 59 -9.40 3.69 -0.74
N ASP A 60 -9.46 2.35 -0.96
CA ASP A 60 -8.97 1.33 -0.01
C ASP A 60 -9.41 1.60 1.46
N TYR A 61 -8.59 1.27 2.45
CA TYR A 61 -8.75 1.55 3.89
C TYR A 61 -10.14 1.24 4.45
N PRO A 62 -10.62 -0.01 4.36
CA PRO A 62 -12.01 -0.38 4.61
C PRO A 62 -12.47 -0.16 6.06
N GLY A 63 -11.56 -0.14 7.02
CA GLY A 63 -11.90 0.15 8.42
C GLY A 63 -12.49 1.54 8.63
N PHE A 64 -11.99 2.52 7.92
CA PHE A 64 -12.47 3.91 7.95
C PHE A 64 -13.55 4.13 6.88
N ASN A 65 -13.25 3.79 5.65
CA ASN A 65 -14.06 4.13 4.48
C ASN A 65 -15.46 3.51 4.48
N LEU A 66 -15.63 2.27 4.94
CA LEU A 66 -16.98 1.68 5.05
C LEU A 66 -17.86 2.40 6.10
N ASN A 67 -17.28 3.03 7.12
CA ASN A 67 -18.03 3.89 8.05
C ASN A 67 -18.43 5.23 7.42
N ILE A 68 -17.60 5.76 6.53
CA ILE A 68 -17.94 6.95 5.73
C ILE A 68 -19.03 6.59 4.72
N ALA A 69 -18.91 5.48 4.01
CA ALA A 69 -19.95 4.99 3.09
C ALA A 69 -21.31 4.88 3.77
N LYS A 70 -21.35 4.23 4.94
CA LYS A 70 -22.57 4.11 5.75
C LYS A 70 -23.16 5.46 6.10
N PHE A 71 -22.33 6.43 6.51
CA PHE A 71 -22.79 7.77 6.86
C PHE A 71 -23.39 8.49 5.65
N VAL A 72 -22.69 8.49 4.52
CA VAL A 72 -23.12 9.14 3.28
C VAL A 72 -24.46 8.55 2.82
N HIS A 73 -24.56 7.22 2.75
CA HIS A 73 -25.80 6.53 2.38
C HIS A 73 -26.97 6.87 3.32
N SER A 74 -26.72 6.95 4.64
CA SER A 74 -27.80 7.13 5.63
C SER A 74 -28.23 8.60 5.80
N HIS A 75 -27.41 9.59 5.42
CA HIS A 75 -27.67 11.01 5.74
C HIS A 75 -27.66 11.92 4.52
N THR A 76 -27.36 11.40 3.34
CA THR A 76 -27.28 12.18 2.10
C THR A 76 -27.86 11.37 0.93
N ARG A 77 -27.94 12.00 -0.25
CA ARG A 77 -28.24 11.31 -1.51
C ARG A 77 -27.00 11.23 -2.42
N ILE A 78 -25.83 11.54 -1.90
CA ILE A 78 -24.58 11.56 -2.64
C ILE A 78 -24.17 10.12 -2.96
N PRO A 79 -23.86 9.78 -4.22
CA PRO A 79 -23.37 8.46 -4.59
C PRO A 79 -22.00 8.20 -4.00
N VAL A 80 -21.76 6.95 -3.60
CA VAL A 80 -20.51 6.47 -3.05
C VAL A 80 -19.86 5.50 -4.04
N TYR A 81 -18.67 5.86 -4.52
CA TYR A 81 -17.83 5.01 -5.35
C TYR A 81 -16.66 4.51 -4.51
N TYR A 82 -16.35 3.23 -4.65
CA TYR A 82 -15.27 2.62 -3.88
C TYR A 82 -14.20 2.06 -4.80
N TYR A 83 -13.04 2.67 -4.81
CA TYR A 83 -11.87 2.26 -5.59
C TYR A 83 -10.90 1.44 -4.73
N ILE A 84 -10.35 0.38 -5.29
CA ILE A 84 -9.58 -0.68 -4.61
C ILE A 84 -10.47 -1.41 -3.61
N SER A 85 -11.24 -2.38 -4.12
CA SER A 85 -12.24 -3.13 -3.35
C SER A 85 -11.67 -3.71 -2.05
N PRO A 86 -12.41 -3.69 -0.95
CA PRO A 86 -11.99 -4.34 0.28
C PRO A 86 -11.76 -5.85 0.06
N LYS A 87 -10.60 -6.35 0.47
CA LYS A 87 -10.21 -7.78 0.29
C LYS A 87 -11.04 -8.71 1.20
N ILE A 88 -12.37 -8.66 1.06
CA ILE A 88 -13.31 -9.44 1.88
C ILE A 88 -13.26 -10.94 1.56
N TRP A 89 -12.73 -11.33 0.42
CA TRP A 89 -12.47 -12.70 0.05
C TRP A 89 -11.39 -13.36 0.91
N ALA A 90 -10.45 -12.59 1.46
CA ALA A 90 -9.40 -13.09 2.34
C ALA A 90 -9.85 -13.16 3.80
N TRP A 91 -10.68 -12.20 4.24
CA TRP A 91 -11.18 -12.13 5.62
C TRP A 91 -12.31 -11.12 5.74
N LYS A 92 -13.15 -11.26 6.79
CA LYS A 92 -14.30 -10.38 7.06
C LYS A 92 -15.30 -10.31 5.90
N GLU A 93 -15.61 -11.45 5.30
CA GLU A 93 -16.57 -11.57 4.19
C GLU A 93 -17.95 -10.99 4.54
N TYR A 94 -18.32 -10.99 5.82
CA TYR A 94 -19.56 -10.38 6.29
C TYR A 94 -19.75 -8.91 5.90
N ARG A 95 -18.65 -8.19 5.56
CA ARG A 95 -18.69 -6.80 5.09
C ARG A 95 -19.42 -6.64 3.75
N ILE A 96 -19.62 -7.71 3.00
CA ILE A 96 -20.40 -7.66 1.76
C ILE A 96 -21.79 -7.05 1.97
N LYS A 97 -22.41 -7.27 3.12
CA LYS A 97 -23.73 -6.70 3.45
C LYS A 97 -23.68 -5.16 3.50
N ASN A 98 -22.61 -4.62 4.04
CA ASN A 98 -22.39 -3.17 4.11
C ASN A 98 -22.06 -2.59 2.74
N ILE A 99 -21.20 -3.26 1.96
CA ILE A 99 -20.86 -2.85 0.61
C ILE A 99 -22.12 -2.76 -0.26
N LYS A 100 -22.95 -3.81 -0.28
CA LYS A 100 -24.19 -3.84 -1.04
C LYS A 100 -25.19 -2.74 -0.68
N ARG A 101 -25.20 -2.33 0.60
CA ARG A 101 -26.12 -1.31 1.08
C ARG A 101 -25.61 0.11 0.82
N ASP A 102 -24.30 0.33 1.05
CA ASP A 102 -23.73 1.65 1.24
C ASP A 102 -22.85 2.15 0.06
N VAL A 103 -22.52 1.27 -0.89
CA VAL A 103 -21.64 1.57 -2.03
C VAL A 103 -22.44 1.44 -3.32
N ASN A 104 -22.41 2.47 -4.15
CA ASN A 104 -23.11 2.48 -5.44
C ASN A 104 -22.29 1.79 -6.52
N GLU A 105 -20.98 2.10 -6.60
CA GLU A 105 -20.08 1.52 -7.60
C GLU A 105 -18.80 1.01 -6.91
N LEU A 106 -18.41 -0.22 -7.20
CA LEU A 106 -17.22 -0.86 -6.64
C LEU A 106 -16.21 -1.15 -7.75
N PHE A 107 -14.99 -0.62 -7.59
CA PHE A 107 -13.91 -0.79 -8.55
C PHE A 107 -12.84 -1.71 -7.98
N SER A 108 -12.58 -2.81 -8.66
CA SER A 108 -11.58 -3.82 -8.31
C SER A 108 -10.31 -3.66 -9.11
N ILE A 109 -9.18 -3.99 -8.49
CA ILE A 109 -7.86 -4.04 -9.12
C ILE A 109 -7.34 -5.47 -9.32
N LEU A 110 -8.10 -6.47 -8.87
CA LEU A 110 -7.74 -7.88 -8.98
C LEU A 110 -8.78 -8.63 -9.82
N PRO A 111 -8.40 -9.30 -10.92
CA PRO A 111 -9.38 -9.86 -11.87
C PRO A 111 -10.26 -10.96 -11.26
N PHE A 112 -9.75 -11.75 -10.32
CA PHE A 112 -10.52 -12.82 -9.69
C PHE A 112 -11.62 -12.31 -8.74
N GLU A 113 -11.56 -11.05 -8.32
CA GLU A 113 -12.60 -10.43 -7.48
C GLU A 113 -13.93 -10.31 -8.23
N VAL A 114 -13.91 -10.21 -9.57
CA VAL A 114 -15.12 -10.19 -10.39
C VAL A 114 -15.98 -11.42 -10.09
N ASP A 115 -15.38 -12.60 -10.21
CA ASP A 115 -16.08 -13.86 -9.94
C ASP A 115 -16.57 -13.96 -8.49
N PHE A 116 -15.76 -13.51 -7.55
CA PHE A 116 -16.13 -13.51 -6.13
C PHE A 116 -17.34 -12.63 -5.86
N PHE A 117 -17.35 -11.40 -6.35
CA PHE A 117 -18.46 -10.49 -6.11
C PHE A 117 -19.70 -10.83 -6.95
N GLU A 118 -19.54 -11.10 -8.24
CA GLU A 118 -20.67 -11.32 -9.13
C GLU A 118 -21.27 -12.72 -9.02
N LYS A 119 -20.44 -13.77 -9.05
CA LYS A 119 -20.94 -15.14 -9.02
C LYS A 119 -21.37 -15.57 -7.61
N LYS A 120 -20.55 -15.30 -6.59
CA LYS A 120 -20.86 -15.71 -5.23
C LYS A 120 -21.84 -14.78 -4.54
N HIS A 121 -21.63 -13.46 -4.67
CA HIS A 121 -22.42 -12.48 -3.93
C HIS A 121 -23.50 -11.78 -4.74
N LYS A 122 -23.61 -12.04 -6.06
CA LYS A 122 -24.60 -11.37 -6.94
C LYS A 122 -24.56 -9.85 -6.80
N TYR A 123 -23.34 -9.30 -6.83
CA TYR A 123 -23.07 -7.88 -6.73
C TYR A 123 -22.13 -7.46 -7.88
N PRO A 124 -22.60 -6.63 -8.83
CA PRO A 124 -21.79 -6.20 -9.97
C PRO A 124 -20.63 -5.33 -9.51
N ILE A 125 -19.47 -5.49 -10.13
CA ILE A 125 -18.29 -4.66 -9.89
C ILE A 125 -17.58 -4.32 -11.20
N HIS A 126 -16.70 -3.33 -11.15
CA HIS A 126 -15.89 -2.92 -12.29
C HIS A 126 -14.43 -3.31 -12.08
N TYR A 127 -13.90 -4.20 -12.90
CA TYR A 127 -12.46 -4.45 -12.95
C TYR A 127 -11.80 -3.34 -13.77
N VAL A 128 -10.91 -2.58 -13.16
CA VAL A 128 -10.27 -1.40 -13.76
C VAL A 128 -8.75 -1.54 -13.94
N GLY A 129 -8.20 -2.72 -13.70
CA GLY A 129 -6.76 -2.95 -13.71
C GLY A 129 -6.07 -2.59 -12.39
N ASN A 130 -4.81 -2.96 -12.29
CA ASN A 130 -4.02 -2.73 -11.08
C ASN A 130 -3.05 -1.56 -11.30
N PRO A 131 -3.18 -0.46 -10.55
CA PRO A 131 -2.32 0.73 -10.70
C PRO A 131 -0.83 0.43 -10.48
N THR A 132 -0.49 -0.63 -9.74
CA THR A 132 0.91 -1.05 -9.58
C THR A 132 1.50 -1.53 -10.91
N VAL A 133 0.69 -2.10 -11.80
CA VAL A 133 1.16 -2.52 -13.14
C VAL A 133 1.51 -1.29 -13.98
N ASP A 134 0.69 -0.25 -13.93
CA ASP A 134 0.92 1.00 -14.65
C ASP A 134 2.21 1.67 -14.17
N GLU A 135 2.40 1.74 -12.85
CA GLU A 135 3.60 2.31 -12.21
C GLU A 135 4.88 1.54 -12.60
N VAL A 136 4.86 0.21 -12.50
CA VAL A 136 6.01 -0.65 -12.87
C VAL A 136 6.31 -0.55 -14.36
N THR A 137 5.28 -0.50 -15.20
CA THR A 137 5.44 -0.36 -16.65
C THR A 137 6.06 0.99 -17.02
N ALA A 138 5.55 2.07 -16.44
CA ALA A 138 6.09 3.41 -16.64
C ALA A 138 7.54 3.52 -16.16
N PHE A 139 7.84 2.96 -14.99
CA PHE A 139 9.20 2.91 -14.46
C PHE A 139 10.13 2.15 -15.41
N SER A 140 9.73 0.96 -15.86
CA SER A 140 10.55 0.12 -16.76
C SER A 140 10.79 0.75 -18.12
N ALA A 141 9.84 1.55 -18.62
CA ALA A 141 10.01 2.29 -19.88
C ALA A 141 10.96 3.48 -19.72
N ALA A 142 10.98 4.11 -18.55
CA ALA A 142 11.80 5.30 -18.28
C ALA A 142 13.25 4.99 -17.85
N HIS A 143 13.52 3.76 -17.37
CA HIS A 143 14.80 3.40 -16.79
C HIS A 143 15.49 2.27 -17.57
N SER A 144 16.77 2.48 -17.88
CA SER A 144 17.61 1.46 -18.51
C SER A 144 17.80 0.25 -17.60
N LYS A 145 17.84 -0.96 -18.22
CA LYS A 145 18.22 -2.22 -17.56
C LYS A 145 19.73 -2.43 -17.54
N ASP A 146 20.53 -1.37 -17.53
CA ASP A 146 21.98 -1.47 -17.47
C ASP A 146 22.44 -1.81 -16.05
N PHE A 147 22.80 -3.09 -15.85
CA PHE A 147 23.28 -3.62 -14.59
C PHE A 147 24.62 -2.98 -14.19
N SER A 148 25.52 -2.75 -15.16
CA SER A 148 26.83 -2.15 -14.87
C SER A 148 26.72 -0.73 -14.32
N THR A 149 25.77 0.05 -14.81
CA THR A 149 25.45 1.36 -14.24
C THR A 149 24.83 1.23 -12.85
N PHE A 150 23.95 0.26 -12.64
CA PHE A 150 23.33 0.06 -11.32
C PHE A 150 24.35 -0.30 -10.24
N ILE A 151 25.26 -1.24 -10.53
CA ILE A 151 26.30 -1.64 -9.55
C ILE A 151 27.29 -0.51 -9.26
N ARG A 152 27.71 0.25 -10.28
CA ARG A 152 28.59 1.41 -10.12
C ARG A 152 27.94 2.50 -9.25
N ASP A 153 26.71 2.89 -9.56
CA ASP A 153 26.00 3.97 -8.87
C ASP A 153 25.75 3.64 -7.38
N ASN A 154 25.64 2.35 -7.06
CA ASN A 154 25.40 1.88 -5.72
C ASN A 154 26.65 1.28 -5.03
N ASN A 155 27.82 1.35 -5.69
CA ASN A 155 29.06 0.77 -5.20
C ASN A 155 28.90 -0.72 -4.79
N LEU A 156 28.34 -1.51 -5.70
CA LEU A 156 28.08 -2.95 -5.54
C LEU A 156 29.17 -3.78 -6.21
N GLU A 157 29.23 -5.07 -5.90
CA GLU A 157 30.07 -6.02 -6.61
C GLU A 157 29.42 -6.44 -7.93
N ASP A 158 30.24 -6.92 -8.87
CA ASP A 158 29.72 -7.53 -10.11
C ASP A 158 29.33 -8.98 -9.84
N LYS A 159 28.24 -9.13 -9.09
CA LYS A 159 27.65 -10.40 -8.68
C LYS A 159 26.14 -10.34 -8.81
N PRO A 160 25.46 -11.48 -9.04
CA PRO A 160 24.00 -11.52 -9.02
C PRO A 160 23.44 -11.07 -7.68
N VAL A 161 22.28 -10.41 -7.72
CA VAL A 161 21.67 -9.75 -6.57
C VAL A 161 20.48 -10.55 -6.05
N ILE A 162 20.43 -10.76 -4.74
CA ILE A 162 19.20 -11.13 -4.03
C ILE A 162 18.67 -9.87 -3.31
N ALA A 163 17.50 -9.41 -3.73
CA ALA A 163 16.83 -8.31 -3.06
C ALA A 163 16.08 -8.79 -1.81
N LEU A 164 16.22 -8.04 -0.72
CA LEU A 164 15.46 -8.24 0.52
C LEU A 164 14.52 -7.05 0.68
N ALA A 165 13.21 -7.30 0.85
CA ALA A 165 12.23 -6.23 0.91
C ALA A 165 11.29 -6.35 2.11
N GLY A 166 11.10 -5.23 2.79
CA GLY A 166 10.13 -5.05 3.88
C GLY A 166 9.97 -3.57 4.17
N SER A 167 8.73 -3.10 4.26
CA SER A 167 8.42 -1.67 4.33
C SER A 167 7.91 -1.17 5.67
N ARG A 168 7.64 -2.07 6.63
CA ARG A 168 7.11 -1.72 7.95
C ARG A 168 8.00 -2.27 9.06
N LYS A 169 8.13 -1.52 10.15
CA LYS A 169 8.97 -1.92 11.29
C LYS A 169 8.68 -3.34 11.79
N GLN A 170 7.40 -3.71 11.88
CA GLN A 170 7.02 -5.05 12.33
C GLN A 170 7.43 -6.13 11.31
N GLU A 171 7.22 -5.89 10.02
CA GLU A 171 7.63 -6.79 8.95
C GLU A 171 9.15 -7.00 8.94
N ILE A 172 9.92 -5.92 9.10
CA ILE A 172 11.37 -5.97 9.18
C ILE A 172 11.81 -6.81 10.39
N LYS A 173 11.24 -6.53 11.57
CA LYS A 173 11.54 -7.27 12.79
C LYS A 173 11.28 -8.78 12.65
N ASP A 174 10.14 -9.14 12.07
CA ASP A 174 9.67 -10.53 12.03
C ASP A 174 10.31 -11.33 10.88
N ASN A 175 10.60 -10.69 9.76
CA ASN A 175 10.97 -11.38 8.52
C ASN A 175 12.43 -11.17 8.11
N LEU A 176 13.03 -10.00 8.35
CA LEU A 176 14.39 -9.72 7.89
C LEU A 176 15.43 -10.71 8.42
N PRO A 177 15.43 -11.11 9.70
CA PRO A 177 16.39 -12.12 10.20
C PRO A 177 16.30 -13.44 9.44
N ARG A 178 15.08 -13.90 9.12
CA ARG A 178 14.83 -15.14 8.36
C ARG A 178 15.23 -15.00 6.90
N MET A 179 15.03 -13.84 6.31
CA MET A 179 15.45 -13.55 4.93
C MET A 179 16.98 -13.58 4.83
N LEU A 180 17.68 -13.00 5.81
CA LEU A 180 19.14 -13.01 5.89
C LEU A 180 19.68 -14.43 6.07
N GLU A 181 19.09 -15.23 6.96
CA GLU A 181 19.44 -16.63 7.16
C GLU A 181 19.25 -17.45 5.85
N ALA A 182 18.12 -17.28 5.18
CA ALA A 182 17.87 -17.97 3.91
C ALA A 182 18.86 -17.53 2.82
N ALA A 183 19.14 -16.24 2.71
CA ALA A 183 20.05 -15.70 1.70
C ALA A 183 21.51 -16.09 1.96
N ALA A 184 21.92 -16.33 3.20
CA ALA A 184 23.26 -16.80 3.55
C ALA A 184 23.62 -18.18 2.96
N ALA A 185 22.63 -18.97 2.55
CA ALA A 185 22.86 -20.22 1.81
C ALA A 185 23.35 -20.01 0.37
N PHE A 186 23.37 -18.76 -0.12
CA PHE A 186 23.75 -18.41 -1.48
C PHE A 186 24.96 -17.46 -1.52
N PRO A 187 26.18 -17.93 -1.21
CA PRO A 187 27.37 -17.10 -1.08
C PRO A 187 27.84 -16.44 -2.39
N ASP A 188 27.43 -16.98 -3.53
CA ASP A 188 27.73 -16.42 -4.86
C ASP A 188 26.89 -15.19 -5.20
N TYR A 189 25.88 -14.89 -4.38
CA TYR A 189 25.01 -13.72 -4.52
C TYR A 189 25.40 -12.62 -3.53
N GLN A 190 25.19 -11.38 -3.91
CA GLN A 190 25.20 -10.25 -2.98
C GLN A 190 23.80 -9.93 -2.49
N MET A 191 23.67 -9.68 -1.19
CA MET A 191 22.39 -9.35 -0.56
C MET A 191 22.20 -7.85 -0.48
N ILE A 192 21.12 -7.35 -1.04
CA ILE A 192 20.80 -5.93 -1.06
C ILE A 192 19.43 -5.73 -0.43
N LEU A 193 19.38 -4.92 0.62
CA LEU A 193 18.13 -4.57 1.30
C LEU A 193 17.52 -3.31 0.69
N ALA A 194 16.28 -3.42 0.24
CA ALA A 194 15.47 -2.26 -0.15
C ALA A 194 15.01 -1.50 1.10
N GLY A 195 15.65 -0.40 1.41
CA GLY A 195 15.29 0.45 2.53
C GLY A 195 14.02 1.27 2.23
N ALA A 196 13.03 1.17 3.11
CA ALA A 196 11.82 1.99 3.00
C ALA A 196 12.12 3.44 3.43
N PRO A 197 11.66 4.46 2.69
CA PRO A 197 11.94 5.88 2.99
C PRO A 197 11.50 6.34 4.39
N SER A 198 10.50 5.67 4.96
CA SER A 198 9.97 5.99 6.29
C SER A 198 10.71 5.34 7.45
N ILE A 199 11.72 4.52 7.19
CA ILE A 199 12.46 3.74 8.19
C ILE A 199 13.93 4.20 8.20
N SER A 200 14.45 4.54 9.38
CA SER A 200 15.84 4.95 9.51
C SER A 200 16.83 3.80 9.22
N PRO A 201 18.00 4.08 8.64
CA PRO A 201 19.05 3.08 8.42
C PRO A 201 19.42 2.32 9.71
N ASP A 202 19.45 3.01 10.84
CA ASP A 202 19.81 2.42 12.14
C ASP A 202 18.80 1.36 12.60
N TYR A 203 17.54 1.47 12.19
CA TYR A 203 16.56 0.45 12.50
C TYR A 203 16.86 -0.87 11.77
N TYR A 204 17.32 -0.79 10.53
CA TYR A 204 17.73 -1.98 9.77
C TYR A 204 19.01 -2.60 10.34
N ARG A 205 20.00 -1.76 10.72
CA ARG A 205 21.28 -2.20 11.27
C ARG A 205 21.16 -3.05 12.54
N GLN A 206 20.07 -2.91 13.29
CA GLN A 206 19.80 -3.76 14.48
C GLN A 206 19.64 -5.25 14.13
N TYR A 207 19.28 -5.56 12.87
CA TYR A 207 19.03 -6.92 12.40
C TYR A 207 20.13 -7.43 11.46
N ILE A 208 21.01 -6.55 10.99
CA ILE A 208 22.09 -6.88 10.06
C ILE A 208 23.39 -6.98 10.86
N SER A 209 23.81 -8.21 11.14
CA SER A 209 25.09 -8.48 11.78
C SER A 209 26.26 -8.59 10.79
N ASP A 210 25.96 -8.82 9.51
CA ASP A 210 26.94 -8.99 8.46
C ASP A 210 27.18 -7.66 7.71
N ALA A 211 28.45 -7.26 7.62
CA ALA A 211 28.88 -6.07 6.87
C ALA A 211 28.63 -6.17 5.36
N ASN A 212 28.38 -7.38 4.85
CA ASN A 212 28.18 -7.64 3.42
C ASN A 212 26.77 -7.32 2.92
N VAL A 213 25.81 -7.02 3.81
CA VAL A 213 24.45 -6.62 3.43
C VAL A 213 24.39 -5.13 3.24
N LYS A 214 24.23 -4.67 2.01
CA LYS A 214 24.04 -3.25 1.70
C LYS A 214 22.56 -2.86 1.77
N ILE A 215 22.30 -1.61 2.16
CA ILE A 215 20.95 -1.03 2.18
C ILE A 215 20.90 0.06 1.12
N ILE A 216 19.91 -0.01 0.23
CA ILE A 216 19.65 1.00 -0.79
C ILE A 216 18.28 1.59 -0.55
N PHE A 217 18.20 2.92 -0.47
CA PHE A 217 16.96 3.67 -0.30
C PHE A 217 16.48 4.28 -1.61
N ASP A 218 15.17 4.49 -1.72
CA ASP A 218 14.51 5.18 -2.84
C ASP A 218 14.74 4.57 -4.23
N GLN A 219 15.21 3.31 -4.30
CA GLN A 219 15.50 2.61 -5.54
C GLN A 219 14.88 1.19 -5.58
N THR A 220 13.77 0.94 -4.89
CA THR A 220 13.19 -0.40 -4.81
C THR A 220 12.89 -1.01 -6.18
N TYR A 221 12.30 -0.26 -7.09
CA TYR A 221 12.02 -0.76 -8.45
C TYR A 221 13.30 -1.05 -9.25
N ARG A 222 14.31 -0.17 -9.13
CA ARG A 222 15.59 -0.36 -9.79
C ARG A 222 16.33 -1.59 -9.23
N LEU A 223 16.30 -1.75 -7.92
CA LEU A 223 16.87 -2.94 -7.26
C LEU A 223 16.18 -4.22 -7.74
N LEU A 224 14.84 -4.26 -7.73
CA LEU A 224 14.09 -5.43 -8.20
C LEU A 224 14.30 -5.71 -9.69
N GLN A 225 14.46 -4.68 -10.53
CA GLN A 225 14.75 -4.81 -11.96
C GLN A 225 16.10 -5.51 -12.23
N HIS A 226 17.06 -5.35 -11.33
CA HIS A 226 18.42 -5.87 -11.43
C HIS A 226 18.68 -7.09 -10.52
N SER A 227 17.65 -7.62 -9.90
CA SER A 227 17.78 -8.78 -9.01
C SER A 227 17.48 -10.08 -9.76
N GLU A 228 18.27 -11.11 -9.52
CA GLU A 228 18.00 -12.49 -9.96
C GLU A 228 16.87 -13.12 -9.14
N ALA A 229 16.81 -12.78 -7.86
CA ALA A 229 15.78 -13.24 -6.94
C ALA A 229 15.42 -12.15 -5.92
N ALA A 230 14.23 -12.26 -5.35
CA ALA A 230 13.79 -11.38 -4.28
C ALA A 230 13.07 -12.15 -3.18
N LEU A 231 13.44 -11.89 -1.93
CA LEU A 231 12.70 -12.32 -0.76
C LEU A 231 11.83 -11.15 -0.30
N VAL A 232 10.53 -11.34 -0.35
CA VAL A 232 9.56 -10.26 -0.10
C VAL A 232 8.54 -10.68 0.96
N THR A 233 8.07 -9.70 1.71
CA THR A 233 6.94 -9.90 2.61
C THR A 233 5.64 -9.92 1.79
N SER A 234 4.92 -11.03 1.83
CA SER A 234 3.58 -11.13 1.24
C SER A 234 2.58 -10.32 2.05
N GLY A 235 1.77 -9.51 1.37
CA GLY A 235 0.75 -8.66 1.98
C GLY A 235 -0.66 -9.08 1.64
#